data_c6606cfac536567c08434acee477957e
#
_entry.id   c6606cfac536567c08434acee477957e
#
_cell.length_a   1.000
_cell.length_b   1.000
_cell.length_c   1.000
_cell.angle_alpha   90.00
_cell.angle_beta   90.00
_cell.angle_gamma   90.00
#
_symmetry.space_group_name_H-M   'P 1'
#
loop_
_entity.id
_entity.type
_entity.pdbx_description
1 polymer ?
#
loop_
_entity_poly.entity_id
_entity_poly.type
_entity_poly.pdbx_seq_one_letter_code
_entity_poly.pdbx_strand_id
1 'polypeptide(L)'
;MLHVPVTHFVPAVLMGSGLGKNTAWRGDYDIQMSNGPLRERHRLGSLRFGDLVAIVDADVRRGPSVRDGRVTLGVIVHGDSTASGHGPGVTPLLTGPCTALRPFLDAHANIAGRLGIRSPVPARRRATLPERDPRRACIARELPPRLSFTTGGG
;
A
#
# COMPACT_ATOMS: atom_id res chain seq x y z
N MET A 1 5.14 -3.03 17.66
CA MET A 1 5.32 -2.87 16.20
C MET A 1 4.24 -3.67 15.51
N LEU A 2 3.46 -3.03 14.62
CA LEU A 2 2.36 -3.65 13.89
C LEU A 2 2.83 -4.06 12.49
N HIS A 3 2.73 -5.35 12.16
CA HIS A 3 2.99 -5.89 10.83
C HIS A 3 1.69 -5.93 10.03
N VAL A 4 1.67 -5.31 8.84
CA VAL A 4 0.47 -5.18 8.03
C VAL A 4 0.71 -5.69 6.60
N PRO A 5 -0.04 -6.69 6.14
CA PRO A 5 0.06 -7.15 4.76
C PRO A 5 -0.50 -6.09 3.80
N VAL A 6 0.20 -5.86 2.70
CA VAL A 6 -0.20 -4.94 1.63
C VAL A 6 0.10 -5.55 0.27
N THR A 7 -0.71 -5.22 -0.73
CA THR A 7 -0.46 -5.70 -2.10
C THR A 7 0.61 -4.90 -2.80
N HIS A 8 0.72 -3.60 -2.48
CA HIS A 8 1.61 -2.67 -3.16
C HIS A 8 2.24 -1.67 -2.19
N PHE A 9 3.47 -1.25 -2.54
CA PHE A 9 4.09 -0.06 -1.99
C PHE A 9 3.98 1.08 -3.00
N VAL A 10 3.42 2.20 -2.57
CA VAL A 10 3.22 3.39 -3.38
C VAL A 10 4.07 4.52 -2.81
N PRO A 11 4.99 5.11 -3.56
CA PRO A 11 5.72 6.30 -3.11
C PRO A 11 4.78 7.49 -2.90
N ALA A 12 4.97 8.26 -1.82
CA ALA A 12 4.16 9.44 -1.55
C ALA A 12 4.15 10.47 -2.69
N VAL A 13 5.25 10.55 -3.46
CA VAL A 13 5.36 11.45 -4.63
C VAL A 13 4.44 11.08 -5.79
N LEU A 14 3.84 9.89 -5.78
CA LEU A 14 2.84 9.47 -6.77
C LEU A 14 1.41 9.79 -6.34
N MET A 15 1.22 10.32 -5.14
CA MET A 15 -0.10 10.72 -4.71
C MET A 15 -0.49 12.04 -5.36
N GLY A 16 -1.72 12.10 -5.84
CA GLY A 16 -2.26 13.21 -6.60
C GLY A 16 -3.41 13.91 -5.89
N SER A 17 -4.47 14.13 -6.62
CA SER A 17 -5.68 14.82 -6.18
C SER A 17 -6.44 14.09 -5.09
N GLY A 18 -7.25 14.78 -4.31
CA GLY A 18 -8.25 14.17 -3.43
C GLY A 18 -8.34 14.78 -2.04
N LEU A 19 -7.44 14.52 -1.12
CA LEU A 19 -7.53 15.01 0.25
C LEU A 19 -7.35 16.53 0.35
N GLY A 20 -8.23 17.31 -0.29
CA GLY A 20 -8.20 18.77 -0.33
C GLY A 20 -8.52 19.47 0.99
N LYS A 21 -8.80 18.72 2.06
CA LYS A 21 -9.08 19.21 3.41
C LYS A 21 -8.33 18.38 4.44
N ASN A 22 -8.12 18.94 5.63
CA ASN A 22 -7.46 18.30 6.79
C ASN A 22 -8.21 17.07 7.34
N THR A 23 -9.00 16.38 6.52
CA THR A 23 -9.91 15.32 6.92
C THR A 23 -9.60 14.02 6.16
N ALA A 24 -8.43 13.45 6.42
CA ALA A 24 -8.05 12.15 5.87
C ALA A 24 -9.07 11.00 6.14
N TRP A 25 -9.91 11.18 7.13
CA TRP A 25 -10.94 10.23 7.57
C TRP A 25 -12.28 10.38 6.83
N ARG A 26 -12.42 11.36 5.94
CA ARG A 26 -13.66 11.64 5.17
C ARG A 26 -13.50 11.52 3.66
N GLY A 27 -12.34 11.11 3.20
CA GLY A 27 -12.08 11.09 1.77
C GLY A 27 -11.00 10.10 1.38
N ASP A 28 -10.72 10.13 0.14
CA ASP A 28 -9.63 9.40 -0.49
C ASP A 28 -8.73 10.38 -1.23
N TYR A 29 -7.56 9.92 -1.62
CA TYR A 29 -6.68 10.63 -2.53
C TYR A 29 -6.09 9.66 -3.54
N ASP A 30 -5.85 10.17 -4.74
CA ASP A 30 -5.60 9.37 -5.91
C ASP A 30 -4.13 9.07 -6.11
N ILE A 31 -3.84 7.87 -6.60
CA ILE A 31 -2.53 7.51 -7.11
C ILE A 31 -2.45 7.98 -8.55
N GLN A 32 -1.49 8.87 -8.86
CA GLN A 32 -1.28 9.35 -10.23
C GLN A 32 -0.79 8.23 -11.14
N MET A 33 -1.51 7.97 -12.22
CA MET A 33 -1.23 6.92 -13.18
C MET A 33 -0.59 7.42 -14.47
N SER A 34 -0.39 8.74 -14.62
CA SER A 34 0.13 9.39 -15.82
C SER A 34 1.60 9.10 -16.12
N ASN A 35 2.39 8.75 -15.10
CA ASN A 35 3.80 8.40 -15.29
C ASN A 35 3.94 6.89 -15.58
N GLY A 36 3.99 6.52 -16.87
CA GLY A 36 4.09 5.14 -17.32
C GLY A 36 5.25 4.36 -16.68
N PRO A 37 6.50 4.84 -16.72
CA PRO A 37 7.65 4.18 -16.11
C PRO A 37 7.48 3.92 -14.61
N LEU A 38 6.95 4.87 -13.83
CA LEU A 38 6.68 4.67 -12.40
C LEU A 38 5.50 3.72 -12.17
N ARG A 39 4.45 3.81 -12.99
CA ARG A 39 3.32 2.88 -12.97
C ARG A 39 3.79 1.44 -13.16
N GLU A 40 4.66 1.19 -14.12
CA GLU A 40 5.22 -0.14 -14.37
C GLU A 40 6.15 -0.59 -13.25
N ARG A 41 7.08 0.28 -12.83
CA ARG A 41 8.04 0.00 -11.76
C ARG A 41 7.36 -0.42 -10.45
N HIS A 42 6.25 0.23 -10.10
CA HIS A 42 5.49 -0.05 -8.88
C HIS A 42 4.29 -0.96 -9.13
N ARG A 43 4.11 -1.46 -10.38
CA ARG A 43 3.03 -2.36 -10.78
C ARG A 43 1.62 -1.84 -10.50
N LEU A 44 1.45 -0.53 -10.53
CA LEU A 44 0.20 0.12 -10.15
C LEU A 44 -0.99 -0.28 -11.04
N GLY A 45 -0.73 -0.74 -12.28
CA GLY A 45 -1.77 -1.27 -13.17
C GLY A 45 -2.40 -2.59 -12.69
N SER A 46 -1.88 -3.21 -11.62
CA SER A 46 -2.47 -4.42 -11.01
C SER A 46 -3.27 -4.16 -9.74
N LEU A 47 -3.39 -2.89 -9.32
CA LEU A 47 -4.23 -2.49 -8.21
C LEU A 47 -5.69 -2.88 -8.44
N ARG A 48 -6.36 -3.31 -7.38
CA ARG A 48 -7.75 -3.75 -7.41
C ARG A 48 -8.53 -3.06 -6.30
N PHE A 49 -9.79 -2.87 -6.50
CA PHE A 49 -10.70 -2.43 -5.45
C PHE A 49 -10.57 -3.34 -4.20
N GLY A 50 -10.43 -2.71 -3.05
CA GLY A 50 -10.25 -3.40 -1.78
C GLY A 50 -8.81 -3.82 -1.45
N ASP A 51 -7.84 -3.61 -2.35
CA ASP A 51 -6.43 -3.88 -2.07
C ASP A 51 -5.92 -2.96 -0.95
N LEU A 52 -5.23 -3.54 0.02
CA LEU A 52 -4.50 -2.79 1.04
C LEU A 52 -3.15 -2.35 0.46
N VAL A 53 -2.83 -1.08 0.63
CA VAL A 53 -1.60 -0.47 0.11
C VAL A 53 -0.85 0.28 1.20
N ALA A 54 0.47 0.38 1.06
CA ALA A 54 1.30 1.21 1.89
C ALA A 54 1.86 2.38 1.08
N ILE A 55 1.51 3.61 1.48
CA ILE A 55 2.08 4.81 0.91
C ILE A 55 3.31 5.16 1.73
N VAL A 56 4.47 5.01 1.11
CA VAL A 56 5.79 5.18 1.74
C VAL A 56 6.16 6.67 1.75
N ASP A 57 6.75 7.10 2.85
CA ASP A 57 7.11 8.51 3.11
C ASP A 57 5.89 9.44 3.07
N ALA A 58 4.75 8.95 3.59
CA ALA A 58 3.49 9.69 3.66
C ALA A 58 2.98 9.87 5.09
N ASP A 59 2.50 11.06 5.39
CA ASP A 59 1.78 11.39 6.62
C ASP A 59 0.48 12.13 6.28
N VAL A 60 -0.66 11.60 6.72
CA VAL A 60 -1.98 12.17 6.42
C VAL A 60 -2.70 12.72 7.64
N ARG A 61 -2.06 12.79 8.78
CA ARG A 61 -2.69 13.23 10.05
C ARG A 61 -3.21 14.66 10.02
N ARG A 62 -2.62 15.51 9.19
CA ARG A 62 -2.98 16.93 9.04
C ARG A 62 -3.16 17.30 7.56
N GLY A 63 -3.68 16.38 6.76
CA GLY A 63 -3.70 16.45 5.30
C GLY A 63 -2.49 15.73 4.68
N PRO A 64 -2.54 15.43 3.38
CA PRO A 64 -1.50 14.69 2.67
C PRO A 64 -0.17 15.45 2.71
N SER A 65 0.86 14.78 3.16
CA SER A 65 2.22 15.34 3.15
C SER A 65 3.26 14.26 2.88
N VAL A 66 4.33 14.63 2.19
CA VAL A 66 5.53 13.79 2.04
C VAL A 66 6.37 13.97 3.28
N ARG A 67 6.65 12.86 3.96
CA ARG A 67 7.44 12.87 5.19
C ARG A 67 8.26 11.60 5.36
N ASP A 68 9.55 11.72 5.24
CA ASP A 68 10.50 10.60 5.35
C ASP A 68 10.31 9.78 6.63
N GLY A 69 10.49 8.47 6.51
CA GLY A 69 10.41 7.54 7.64
C GLY A 69 9.01 7.32 8.19
N ARG A 70 7.98 7.77 7.47
CA ARG A 70 6.59 7.51 7.81
C ARG A 70 5.91 6.65 6.74
N VAL A 71 4.83 6.03 7.13
CA VAL A 71 4.01 5.22 6.23
C VAL A 71 2.53 5.46 6.52
N THR A 72 1.75 5.57 5.46
CA THR A 72 0.29 5.57 5.50
C THR A 72 -0.21 4.28 4.89
N LEU A 73 -1.01 3.54 5.63
CA LEU A 73 -1.74 2.37 5.15
C LEU A 73 -3.11 2.81 4.68
N GLY A 74 -3.55 2.32 3.55
CA GLY A 74 -4.85 2.64 3.01
C GLY A 74 -5.46 1.48 2.23
N VAL A 75 -6.70 1.68 1.80
CA VAL A 75 -7.46 0.74 0.98
C VAL A 75 -7.87 1.40 -0.33
N ILE A 76 -7.77 0.66 -1.43
CA ILE A 76 -8.24 1.11 -2.74
C ILE A 76 -9.76 1.10 -2.76
N VAL A 77 -10.38 2.26 -2.99
CA VAL A 77 -11.84 2.45 -2.92
C VAL A 77 -12.49 2.77 -4.27
N HIS A 78 -11.72 3.15 -5.27
CA HIS A 78 -12.17 3.25 -6.66
C HIS A 78 -11.05 2.98 -7.65
N GLY A 79 -11.41 2.78 -8.91
CA GLY A 79 -10.50 2.40 -9.98
C GLY A 79 -9.73 3.56 -10.59
N ASP A 80 -9.05 3.27 -11.69
CA ASP A 80 -8.25 4.22 -12.47
C ASP A 80 -9.12 5.34 -13.06
N SER A 81 -8.51 6.47 -13.34
CA SER A 81 -9.11 7.63 -13.98
C SER A 81 -8.21 8.14 -15.09
N THR A 82 -8.82 8.67 -16.14
CA THR A 82 -8.10 9.31 -17.25
C THR A 82 -7.83 10.79 -17.00
N ALA A 83 -8.43 11.37 -15.96
CA ALA A 83 -8.20 12.77 -15.60
C ALA A 83 -6.81 12.98 -15.02
N SER A 84 -6.15 14.07 -15.40
CA SER A 84 -4.81 14.41 -14.91
C SER A 84 -4.80 14.57 -13.38
N GLY A 85 -3.84 13.94 -12.71
CA GLY A 85 -3.72 13.95 -11.25
C GLY A 85 -4.67 12.99 -10.54
N HIS A 86 -5.54 12.29 -11.27
CA HIS A 86 -6.45 11.29 -10.75
C HIS A 86 -5.99 9.86 -11.09
N GLY A 87 -6.56 8.87 -10.42
CA GLY A 87 -6.28 7.46 -10.59
C GLY A 87 -6.99 6.62 -9.53
N PRO A 88 -6.47 5.44 -9.18
CA PRO A 88 -7.03 4.66 -8.09
C PRO A 88 -7.04 5.43 -6.78
N GLY A 89 -8.21 5.60 -6.18
CA GLY A 89 -8.39 6.32 -4.93
C GLY A 89 -8.01 5.47 -3.72
N VAL A 90 -7.32 6.08 -2.77
CA VAL A 90 -6.90 5.46 -1.51
C VAL A 90 -7.58 6.14 -0.34
N THR A 91 -8.37 5.39 0.42
CA THR A 91 -8.83 5.86 1.73
C THR A 91 -7.80 5.46 2.79
N PRO A 92 -7.19 6.44 3.48
CA PRO A 92 -6.24 6.16 4.55
C PRO A 92 -6.91 5.48 5.75
N LEU A 93 -6.23 4.48 6.30
CA LEU A 93 -6.67 3.74 7.49
C LEU A 93 -5.80 4.05 8.71
N LEU A 94 -4.48 4.03 8.52
CA LEU A 94 -3.50 4.25 9.58
C LEU A 94 -2.31 5.04 9.02
N THR A 95 -1.72 5.92 9.83
CA THR A 95 -0.45 6.56 9.52
C THR A 95 0.46 6.56 10.76
N GLY A 96 1.72 6.28 10.56
CA GLY A 96 2.68 6.20 11.66
C GLY A 96 4.13 6.17 11.20
N PRO A 97 5.08 6.17 12.15
CA PRO A 97 6.48 5.97 11.82
C PRO A 97 6.73 4.53 11.38
N CYS A 98 7.69 4.32 10.49
CA CYS A 98 8.10 2.99 10.03
C CYS A 98 8.63 2.09 11.15
N THR A 99 8.98 2.65 12.29
CA THR A 99 9.34 1.92 13.51
C THR A 99 8.13 1.30 14.22
N ALA A 100 6.94 1.84 14.01
CA ALA A 100 5.70 1.34 14.62
C ALA A 100 4.83 0.55 13.64
N LEU A 101 4.82 0.93 12.34
CA LEU A 101 4.07 0.28 11.28
C LEU A 101 5.03 -0.37 10.28
N ARG A 102 4.95 -1.69 10.12
CA ARG A 102 5.78 -2.48 9.22
C ARG A 102 4.91 -3.14 8.14
N PRO A 103 4.69 -2.49 7.00
CA PRO A 103 4.03 -3.14 5.88
C PRO A 103 4.93 -4.20 5.24
N PHE A 104 4.33 -5.29 4.77
CA PHE A 104 5.00 -6.33 4.01
C PHE A 104 4.13 -6.79 2.83
N LEU A 105 4.78 -7.25 1.75
CA LEU A 105 4.05 -7.67 0.54
C LEU A 105 3.31 -8.99 0.75
N ASP A 106 2.02 -8.97 0.49
CA ASP A 106 1.15 -10.13 0.41
C ASP A 106 0.15 -9.91 -0.74
N ALA A 107 0.24 -10.71 -1.79
CA ALA A 107 -0.64 -10.60 -2.96
C ALA A 107 -2.13 -10.83 -2.64
N HIS A 108 -2.44 -11.37 -1.48
CA HIS A 108 -3.79 -11.63 -0.97
C HIS A 108 -4.28 -10.57 0.02
N ALA A 109 -3.53 -9.48 0.21
CA ALA A 109 -3.89 -8.39 1.11
C ALA A 109 -5.02 -7.53 0.53
N ASN A 110 -6.18 -8.13 0.32
CA ASN A 110 -7.41 -7.48 -0.13
C ASN A 110 -8.48 -7.61 0.96
N ILE A 111 -9.16 -6.50 1.28
CA ILE A 111 -10.11 -6.45 2.40
C ILE A 111 -11.29 -7.39 2.19
N ALA A 112 -11.79 -7.55 0.96
CA ALA A 112 -12.90 -8.45 0.67
C ALA A 112 -12.54 -9.91 0.91
N GLY A 113 -11.31 -10.32 0.54
CA GLY A 113 -10.82 -11.66 0.85
C GLY A 113 -10.60 -11.88 2.35
N ARG A 114 -10.09 -10.87 3.06
CA ARG A 114 -9.86 -10.94 4.52
C ARG A 114 -11.16 -11.01 5.33
N LEU A 115 -12.21 -10.37 4.85
CA LEU A 115 -13.54 -10.41 5.48
C LEU A 115 -14.41 -11.59 5.01
N GLY A 116 -13.91 -12.46 4.12
CA GLY A 116 -14.67 -13.59 3.59
C GLY A 116 -15.83 -13.19 2.66
N ILE A 117 -15.86 -11.95 2.17
CA ILE A 117 -16.91 -11.44 1.27
C ILE A 117 -16.72 -12.00 -0.15
N ARG A 118 -15.49 -12.32 -0.54
CA ARG A 118 -15.13 -12.94 -1.82
C ARG A 118 -14.09 -14.03 -1.62
N SER A 119 -14.14 -15.04 -2.50
CA SER A 119 -13.05 -16.01 -2.61
C SER A 119 -11.73 -15.29 -2.91
N PRO A 120 -10.59 -15.77 -2.39
CA PRO A 120 -9.29 -15.18 -2.70
C PRO A 120 -9.09 -15.12 -4.21
N VAL A 121 -8.86 -13.92 -4.74
CA VAL A 121 -8.49 -13.77 -6.16
C VAL A 121 -7.12 -14.40 -6.35
N PRO A 122 -6.90 -15.24 -7.38
CA PRO A 122 -5.60 -15.85 -7.63
C PRO A 122 -4.50 -14.79 -7.65
N ALA A 123 -3.43 -15.03 -6.92
CA ALA A 123 -2.29 -14.11 -6.87
C ALA A 123 -1.70 -13.95 -8.27
N ARG A 124 -1.73 -12.74 -8.81
CA ARG A 124 -0.85 -12.39 -9.92
C ARG A 124 0.59 -12.42 -9.40
N ARG A 125 1.53 -12.94 -10.21
CA ARG A 125 2.94 -13.18 -9.87
C ARG A 125 3.52 -12.19 -8.87
N ARG A 126 4.21 -12.72 -7.87
CA ARG A 126 4.90 -12.04 -6.76
C ARG A 126 5.61 -10.77 -7.22
N ALA A 127 5.27 -9.63 -6.63
CA ALA A 127 6.02 -8.40 -6.81
C ALA A 127 7.34 -8.52 -6.06
N THR A 128 8.45 -8.57 -6.78
CA THR A 128 9.78 -8.36 -6.20
C THR A 128 10.08 -6.87 -6.25
N LEU A 129 10.40 -6.28 -5.10
CA LEU A 129 10.91 -4.91 -5.07
C LEU A 129 12.24 -4.86 -5.81
N PRO A 130 12.52 -3.80 -6.60
CA PRO A 130 13.83 -3.60 -7.20
C PRO A 130 14.90 -3.55 -6.11
N GLU A 131 16.02 -4.23 -6.35
CA GLU A 131 17.10 -4.48 -5.38
C GLU A 131 17.80 -3.20 -4.86
N ARG A 132 17.60 -2.07 -5.48
CA ARG A 132 18.22 -0.77 -5.18
C ARG A 132 17.20 0.35 -4.92
N ASP A 133 16.19 0.11 -4.09
CA ASP A 133 15.31 1.20 -3.64
C ASP A 133 15.89 1.81 -2.35
N PRO A 134 16.28 3.10 -2.32
CA PRO A 134 16.80 3.75 -1.11
C PRO A 134 15.79 3.77 0.04
N ARG A 135 14.51 3.54 -0.25
CA ARG A 135 13.41 3.42 0.71
C ARG A 135 13.37 2.08 1.43
N ARG A 136 14.33 1.17 1.17
CA ARG A 136 14.52 -0.09 1.89
C ARG A 136 14.63 0.09 3.40
N ALA A 137 14.99 1.25 3.90
CA ALA A 137 15.04 1.50 5.34
C ALA A 137 13.68 1.34 6.03
N CYS A 138 12.57 1.69 5.36
CA CYS A 138 11.21 1.42 5.81
C CYS A 138 10.76 -0.04 5.58
N ILE A 139 11.34 -0.68 4.55
CA ILE A 139 10.83 -1.94 4.01
C ILE A 139 11.72 -3.13 4.41
N ALA A 140 13.01 -2.93 4.59
CA ALA A 140 14.01 -4.00 4.75
C ALA A 140 14.92 -3.80 5.96
N ARG A 141 14.40 -4.08 7.14
CA ARG A 141 15.18 -4.78 8.15
C ARG A 141 14.40 -6.04 8.52
N GLU A 142 14.82 -7.15 7.89
CA GLU A 142 14.52 -8.54 8.22
C GLU A 142 13.04 -8.93 8.37
N LEU A 143 12.54 -9.66 7.39
CA LEU A 143 11.44 -10.60 7.61
C LEU A 143 11.84 -11.52 8.76
N PRO A 144 11.01 -11.66 9.81
CA PRO A 144 11.26 -12.73 10.78
C PRO A 144 11.27 -14.07 10.03
N PRO A 145 12.11 -15.03 10.44
CA PRO A 145 12.12 -16.36 9.84
C PRO A 145 10.71 -16.92 9.89
N ARG A 146 10.28 -17.57 8.82
CA ARG A 146 8.99 -18.25 8.75
C ARG A 146 8.89 -19.16 9.97
N LEU A 147 7.92 -18.93 10.84
CA LEU A 147 7.49 -19.91 11.83
C LEU A 147 7.02 -21.13 11.04
N SER A 148 7.89 -22.14 10.94
CA SER A 148 7.51 -23.48 10.49
C SER A 148 6.61 -24.06 11.57
N PHE A 149 5.30 -24.08 11.32
CA PHE A 149 4.42 -24.94 12.06
C PHE A 149 4.77 -26.38 11.67
N THR A 150 5.57 -27.05 12.49
CA THR A 150 5.66 -28.52 12.47
C THR A 150 4.32 -29.03 12.96
N THR A 151 3.54 -29.60 12.06
CA THR A 151 2.44 -30.49 12.42
C THR A 151 3.06 -31.72 13.08
N GLY A 152 3.07 -31.74 14.40
CA GLY A 152 3.35 -32.94 15.17
C GLY A 152 2.22 -33.91 14.93
N GLY A 153 2.51 -34.98 14.16
CA GLY A 153 1.67 -36.17 14.15
C GLY A 153 1.90 -36.95 15.46
N GLY A 154 0.83 -37.38 16.00
CA GLY A 154 0.69 -38.29 17.11
C GLY A 154 -0.75 -38.77 17.12
#